data_341946e62efdfb9ed272fca9bb496ae2
#
_entry.id   341946e62efdfb9ed272fca9bb496ae2
#
_cell.length_a   1.000
_cell.length_b   1.000
_cell.length_c   1.000
_cell.angle_alpha   90.00
_cell.angle_beta   90.00
_cell.angle_gamma   90.00
#
_symmetry.space_group_name_H-M   'P 1'
#
loop_
_entity.id
_entity.type
_entity.pdbx_description
1 polymer ?
#
loop_
_entity_poly.entity_id
_entity_poly.type
_entity_poly.pdbx_seq_one_letter_code
_entity_poly.pdbx_strand_id
1 'polypeptide(L)'
;MEPITDSKLNPERLFPADPKLRGVTRELYQEVKDLPLISPHGHTDPQWFASNQNFTNATELFLIPDHYLFRMLFSQGISLESLGISRLDGAPIEKDHRKIWQTFADHFYLFRGTPSRIWFEHALHEVLGIELPFNPENADAIYDEINEKLSQESFRPRALFDRFNLEVLATTESPLDELVHHRSIADSGWNGRVITAFRPDPVVDPEFEGFSENIILLGQLSGEDTTNWKGYLNALMQRRAFFKSMGATSTDHGHPSAVTANLEPEECETLYIEALKK
;
A
#
# COMPACT_ATOMS: atom_id res chain seq x y z
N MET A 1 -21.30 -17.96 -6.20
CA MET A 1 -21.47 -17.07 -5.05
C MET A 1 -22.66 -16.18 -5.41
N GLU A 2 -23.75 -16.16 -4.64
CA GLU A 2 -24.87 -15.26 -4.91
C GLU A 2 -24.41 -13.81 -4.76
N PRO A 3 -24.83 -12.89 -5.62
CA PRO A 3 -24.53 -11.49 -5.43
C PRO A 3 -25.14 -11.01 -4.10
N ILE A 4 -24.37 -10.28 -3.29
CA ILE A 4 -24.87 -9.62 -2.08
C ILE A 4 -25.91 -8.58 -2.54
N THR A 5 -27.19 -8.93 -2.45
CA THR A 5 -28.28 -8.14 -3.08
C THR A 5 -28.84 -7.02 -2.20
N ASP A 6 -28.31 -6.83 -0.97
CA ASP A 6 -28.84 -5.82 -0.04
C ASP A 6 -27.70 -5.05 0.66
N SER A 7 -26.91 -4.32 -0.16
CA SER A 7 -25.92 -3.40 0.39
C SER A 7 -26.57 -2.31 1.24
N LYS A 8 -26.20 -2.19 2.51
CA LYS A 8 -26.63 -1.11 3.41
C LYS A 8 -26.07 0.25 2.99
N LEU A 9 -25.07 0.26 2.11
CA LEU A 9 -24.48 1.50 1.61
C LEU A 9 -25.26 1.99 0.37
N ASN A 10 -25.60 3.27 0.37
CA ASN A 10 -26.21 3.86 -0.82
C ASN A 10 -25.26 3.74 -2.02
N PRO A 11 -25.63 3.05 -3.11
CA PRO A 11 -24.76 2.85 -4.27
C PRO A 11 -24.38 4.17 -4.97
N GLU A 12 -25.14 5.24 -4.75
CA GLU A 12 -24.90 6.56 -5.32
C GLU A 12 -24.21 7.54 -4.32
N ARG A 13 -23.71 7.03 -3.18
CA ARG A 13 -23.14 7.87 -2.10
C ARG A 13 -21.99 8.77 -2.55
N LEU A 14 -21.30 8.40 -3.64
CA LEU A 14 -20.20 9.16 -4.23
C LEU A 14 -20.61 9.98 -5.45
N PHE A 15 -21.88 9.92 -5.86
CA PHE A 15 -22.38 10.66 -7.01
C PHE A 15 -22.72 12.12 -6.62
N PRO A 16 -22.71 13.06 -7.60
CA PRO A 16 -23.09 14.45 -7.35
C PRO A 16 -24.48 14.58 -6.75
N ALA A 17 -24.69 15.60 -5.91
CA ALA A 17 -25.98 15.88 -5.30
C ALA A 17 -27.00 16.41 -6.32
N ASP A 18 -26.55 17.11 -7.38
CA ASP A 18 -27.42 17.62 -8.43
C ASP A 18 -28.09 16.46 -9.20
N PRO A 19 -29.43 16.42 -9.31
CA PRO A 19 -30.13 15.29 -9.91
C PRO A 19 -29.78 15.05 -11.39
N LYS A 20 -29.51 16.11 -12.16
CA LYS A 20 -29.17 16.01 -13.59
C LYS A 20 -27.77 15.44 -13.76
N LEU A 21 -26.79 15.94 -13.02
CA LEU A 21 -25.42 15.42 -13.02
C LEU A 21 -25.38 13.98 -12.51
N ARG A 22 -26.16 13.68 -11.47
CA ARG A 22 -26.29 12.31 -10.95
C ARG A 22 -26.81 11.34 -11.99
N GLY A 23 -27.79 11.73 -12.80
CA GLY A 23 -28.29 10.93 -13.92
C GLY A 23 -27.21 10.58 -14.91
N VAL A 24 -26.44 11.58 -15.37
CA VAL A 24 -25.31 11.38 -16.29
C VAL A 24 -24.22 10.50 -15.65
N THR A 25 -23.88 10.75 -14.38
CA THR A 25 -22.88 9.95 -13.65
C THR A 25 -23.30 8.48 -13.58
N ARG A 26 -24.58 8.21 -13.31
CA ARG A 26 -25.11 6.85 -13.26
C ARG A 26 -24.97 6.13 -14.61
N GLU A 27 -25.35 6.79 -15.70
CA GLU A 27 -25.21 6.25 -17.05
C GLU A 27 -23.75 5.91 -17.38
N LEU A 28 -22.83 6.83 -17.16
CA LEU A 28 -21.40 6.61 -17.39
C LEU A 28 -20.83 5.50 -16.50
N TYR A 29 -21.21 5.46 -15.24
CA TYR A 29 -20.73 4.43 -14.30
C TYR A 29 -21.19 3.03 -14.67
N GLN A 30 -22.41 2.86 -15.20
CA GLN A 30 -22.91 1.56 -15.65
C GLN A 30 -22.04 0.95 -16.76
N GLU A 31 -21.44 1.78 -17.62
CA GLU A 31 -20.56 1.31 -18.71
C GLU A 31 -19.18 0.82 -18.23
N VAL A 32 -18.74 1.29 -17.05
CA VAL A 32 -17.36 1.04 -16.59
C VAL A 32 -17.26 0.20 -15.31
N LYS A 33 -18.34 0.03 -14.56
CA LYS A 33 -18.32 -0.58 -13.22
C LYS A 33 -17.83 -2.03 -13.18
N ASP A 34 -17.98 -2.76 -14.27
CA ASP A 34 -17.65 -4.17 -14.37
C ASP A 34 -16.34 -4.42 -15.18
N LEU A 35 -15.65 -3.34 -15.57
CA LEU A 35 -14.35 -3.47 -16.24
C LEU A 35 -13.28 -3.99 -15.27
N PRO A 36 -12.30 -4.77 -15.77
CA PRO A 36 -11.17 -5.17 -14.96
C PRO A 36 -10.41 -3.96 -14.41
N LEU A 37 -9.94 -4.08 -13.17
CA LEU A 37 -9.22 -3.01 -12.49
C LEU A 37 -7.73 -3.08 -12.80
N ILE A 38 -7.17 -1.96 -13.26
CA ILE A 38 -5.73 -1.74 -13.35
C ILE A 38 -5.32 -0.91 -12.13
N SER A 39 -4.57 -1.52 -11.20
CA SER A 39 -4.01 -0.85 -10.03
C SER A 39 -2.55 -0.49 -10.30
N PRO A 40 -2.26 0.72 -10.83
CA PRO A 40 -0.93 1.09 -11.33
C PRO A 40 0.05 1.44 -10.22
N HIS A 41 -0.43 1.65 -9.00
CA HIS A 41 0.33 2.04 -7.83
C HIS A 41 -0.33 1.53 -6.56
N GLY A 42 0.47 0.99 -5.64
CA GLY A 42 0.01 0.55 -4.33
C GLY A 42 1.17 0.13 -3.44
N HIS A 43 0.88 0.01 -2.13
CA HIS A 43 1.84 -0.42 -1.10
C HIS A 43 1.47 -1.79 -0.52
N THR A 44 0.75 -2.59 -1.30
CA THR A 44 0.42 -3.98 -0.93
C THR A 44 1.70 -4.81 -0.87
N ASP A 45 1.91 -5.52 0.22
CA ASP A 45 3.07 -6.40 0.39
C ASP A 45 2.98 -7.57 -0.61
N PRO A 46 3.95 -7.72 -1.54
CA PRO A 46 3.96 -8.83 -2.50
C PRO A 46 4.10 -10.19 -1.82
N GLN A 47 4.60 -10.27 -0.59
CA GLN A 47 4.66 -11.51 0.19
C GLN A 47 3.27 -12.12 0.39
N TRP A 48 2.23 -11.31 0.50
CA TRP A 48 0.86 -11.82 0.62
C TRP A 48 0.47 -12.70 -0.55
N PHE A 49 0.77 -12.27 -1.77
CA PHE A 49 0.50 -13.06 -2.98
C PHE A 49 1.49 -14.22 -3.17
N ALA A 50 2.74 -14.04 -2.78
CA ALA A 50 3.74 -15.11 -2.86
C ALA A 50 3.39 -16.29 -1.96
N SER A 51 3.06 -16.03 -0.70
CA SER A 51 2.72 -17.06 0.30
C SER A 51 1.27 -17.54 0.21
N ASN A 52 0.37 -16.68 -0.22
CA ASN A 52 -1.08 -16.90 -0.29
C ASN A 52 -1.69 -17.46 1.02
N GLN A 53 -1.15 -17.02 2.16
CA GLN A 53 -1.66 -17.41 3.48
C GLN A 53 -2.86 -16.56 3.88
N ASN A 54 -3.65 -17.06 4.84
CA ASN A 54 -4.72 -16.29 5.44
C ASN A 54 -4.16 -15.07 6.18
N PHE A 55 -4.89 -13.96 6.18
CA PHE A 55 -4.58 -12.81 7.04
C PHE A 55 -4.77 -13.17 8.50
N THR A 56 -3.98 -12.57 9.38
CA THR A 56 -3.91 -12.93 10.80
C THR A 56 -5.17 -12.54 11.57
N ASN A 57 -5.55 -11.26 11.49
CA ASN A 57 -6.72 -10.72 12.18
C ASN A 57 -7.08 -9.32 11.63
N ALA A 58 -8.24 -8.80 12.06
CA ALA A 58 -8.76 -7.51 11.63
C ALA A 58 -7.81 -6.33 11.94
N THR A 59 -7.18 -6.32 13.11
CA THR A 59 -6.29 -5.23 13.53
C THR A 59 -5.03 -5.16 12.67
N GLU A 60 -4.38 -6.29 12.42
CA GLU A 60 -3.19 -6.35 11.57
C GLU A 60 -3.49 -6.07 10.10
N LEU A 61 -4.70 -6.42 9.64
CA LEU A 61 -5.08 -6.15 8.26
C LEU A 61 -5.46 -4.68 8.03
N PHE A 62 -6.25 -4.08 8.92
CA PHE A 62 -6.89 -2.79 8.68
C PHE A 62 -6.24 -1.61 9.40
N LEU A 63 -5.64 -1.81 10.58
CA LEU A 63 -5.21 -0.70 11.43
C LEU A 63 -3.71 -0.50 11.45
N ILE A 64 -2.94 -1.53 11.79
CA ILE A 64 -1.49 -1.40 12.00
C ILE A 64 -0.77 -0.91 10.75
N PRO A 65 -1.05 -1.40 9.53
CA PRO A 65 -0.38 -0.94 8.32
C PRO A 65 -0.93 0.40 7.78
N ASP A 66 -2.11 0.84 8.23
CA ASP A 66 -2.75 2.04 7.67
C ASP A 66 -2.38 3.31 8.45
N HIS A 67 -1.39 4.03 7.92
CA HIS A 67 -0.93 5.27 8.54
C HIS A 67 -1.96 6.41 8.52
N TYR A 68 -2.98 6.38 7.68
CA TYR A 68 -4.06 7.37 7.72
C TYR A 68 -4.95 7.16 8.95
N LEU A 69 -5.22 5.90 9.31
CA LEU A 69 -6.03 5.58 10.48
C LEU A 69 -5.28 5.93 11.77
N PHE A 70 -4.07 5.41 11.97
CA PHE A 70 -3.37 5.65 13.23
C PHE A 70 -2.92 7.13 13.39
N ARG A 71 -2.59 7.84 12.30
CA ARG A 71 -2.25 9.27 12.37
C ARG A 71 -3.45 10.14 12.79
N MET A 72 -4.67 9.82 12.33
CA MET A 72 -5.87 10.49 12.79
C MET A 72 -6.07 10.28 14.30
N LEU A 73 -5.95 9.05 14.78
CA LEU A 73 -6.06 8.72 16.21
C LEU A 73 -4.98 9.45 17.02
N PHE A 74 -3.73 9.41 16.55
CA PHE A 74 -2.61 10.11 17.18
C PHE A 74 -2.85 11.63 17.28
N SER A 75 -3.41 12.25 16.26
CA SER A 75 -3.74 13.69 16.26
C SER A 75 -4.75 14.07 17.35
N GLN A 76 -5.49 13.11 17.90
CA GLN A 76 -6.46 13.28 18.99
C GLN A 76 -5.92 12.84 20.35
N GLY A 77 -4.61 12.60 20.45
CA GLY A 77 -3.93 12.29 21.71
C GLY A 77 -3.84 10.81 22.06
N ILE A 78 -4.23 9.90 21.14
CA ILE A 78 -4.03 8.47 21.32
C ILE A 78 -2.59 8.14 20.94
N SER A 79 -1.84 7.56 21.86
CA SER A 79 -0.42 7.28 21.61
C SER A 79 -0.24 6.15 20.56
N LEU A 80 0.81 6.24 19.74
CA LEU A 80 1.13 5.21 18.73
C LEU A 80 1.40 3.86 19.38
N GLU A 81 2.02 3.87 20.58
CA GLU A 81 2.28 2.65 21.35
C GLU A 81 1.00 1.91 21.73
N SER A 82 -0.04 2.64 22.09
CA SER A 82 -1.36 2.06 22.42
C SER A 82 -2.09 1.50 21.18
N LEU A 83 -1.65 1.87 19.98
CA LEU A 83 -2.15 1.38 18.70
C LEU A 83 -1.27 0.24 18.12
N GLY A 84 -0.29 -0.25 18.88
CA GLY A 84 0.58 -1.33 18.44
C GLY A 84 1.69 -0.90 17.47
N ILE A 85 1.90 0.40 17.28
CA ILE A 85 2.92 0.91 16.37
C ILE A 85 4.28 0.90 17.06
N SER A 86 5.23 0.20 16.46
CA SER A 86 6.58 0.04 16.98
C SER A 86 7.32 1.37 17.08
N ARG A 87 8.14 1.50 18.13
CA ARG A 87 9.02 2.64 18.36
C ARG A 87 10.45 2.30 17.95
N LEU A 88 11.20 3.30 17.50
CA LEU A 88 12.62 3.15 17.14
C LEU A 88 13.50 2.81 18.37
N ASP A 89 13.09 3.26 19.57
CA ASP A 89 13.82 2.98 20.83
C ASP A 89 13.48 1.61 21.44
N GLY A 90 12.61 0.81 20.81
CA GLY A 90 12.20 -0.51 21.27
C GLY A 90 11.34 -0.51 22.54
N ALA A 91 10.77 0.63 22.92
CA ALA A 91 9.86 0.71 24.07
C ALA A 91 8.63 -0.19 23.87
N PRO A 92 8.01 -0.70 24.98
CA PRO A 92 6.86 -1.58 24.91
C PRO A 92 5.68 -0.93 24.18
N ILE A 93 4.99 -1.74 23.38
CA ILE A 93 3.76 -1.37 22.67
C ILE A 93 2.62 -2.28 23.10
N GLU A 94 1.37 -1.84 22.86
CA GLU A 94 0.20 -2.71 23.02
C GLU A 94 0.28 -3.88 22.02
N LYS A 95 0.02 -5.08 22.48
CA LYS A 95 0.02 -6.32 21.68
C LYS A 95 -1.34 -7.01 21.64
N ASP A 96 -2.28 -6.52 22.41
CA ASP A 96 -3.65 -7.01 22.39
C ASP A 96 -4.39 -6.38 21.21
N HIS A 97 -4.46 -7.12 20.10
CA HIS A 97 -5.10 -6.67 18.86
C HIS A 97 -6.59 -6.33 19.05
N ARG A 98 -7.28 -7.02 19.95
CA ARG A 98 -8.68 -6.75 20.25
C ARG A 98 -8.85 -5.41 21.00
N LYS A 99 -7.93 -5.11 21.91
CA LYS A 99 -7.91 -3.83 22.60
C LYS A 99 -7.58 -2.65 21.66
N ILE A 100 -6.64 -2.84 20.73
CA ILE A 100 -6.34 -1.87 19.67
C ILE A 100 -7.59 -1.62 18.81
N TRP A 101 -8.27 -2.70 18.40
CA TRP A 101 -9.50 -2.64 17.62
C TRP A 101 -10.62 -1.88 18.35
N GLN A 102 -10.82 -2.16 19.65
CA GLN A 102 -11.79 -1.43 20.46
C GLN A 102 -11.45 0.06 20.56
N THR A 103 -10.16 0.39 20.74
CA THR A 103 -9.70 1.79 20.75
C THR A 103 -10.05 2.51 19.43
N PHE A 104 -9.90 1.85 18.31
CA PHE A 104 -10.31 2.40 17.00
C PHE A 104 -11.83 2.61 16.94
N ALA A 105 -12.62 1.63 17.38
CA ALA A 105 -14.07 1.72 17.38
C ALA A 105 -14.60 2.85 18.28
N ASP A 106 -14.01 3.03 19.46
CA ASP A 106 -14.34 4.10 20.40
C ASP A 106 -14.15 5.50 19.80
N HIS A 107 -13.23 5.60 18.82
CA HIS A 107 -12.87 6.86 18.17
C HIS A 107 -13.28 6.92 16.69
N PHE A 108 -14.06 5.96 16.21
CA PHE A 108 -14.46 5.90 14.78
C PHE A 108 -15.26 7.14 14.33
N TYR A 109 -15.89 7.84 15.24
CA TYR A 109 -16.58 9.10 14.96
C TYR A 109 -15.67 10.20 14.37
N LEU A 110 -14.34 10.14 14.63
CA LEU A 110 -13.35 11.08 14.09
C LEU A 110 -13.24 11.00 12.56
N PHE A 111 -13.60 9.86 11.98
CA PHE A 111 -13.48 9.62 10.56
C PHE A 111 -14.69 10.09 9.75
N ARG A 112 -15.67 10.76 10.36
CA ARG A 112 -16.84 11.32 9.64
C ARG A 112 -16.40 12.24 8.50
N GLY A 113 -16.94 11.98 7.29
CA GLY A 113 -16.65 12.78 6.11
C GLY A 113 -15.25 12.59 5.53
N THR A 114 -14.49 11.58 5.98
CA THR A 114 -13.17 11.26 5.45
C THR A 114 -13.25 10.12 4.42
N PRO A 115 -12.32 10.07 3.45
CA PRO A 115 -12.18 8.92 2.55
C PRO A 115 -11.92 7.60 3.29
N SER A 116 -11.16 7.62 4.39
CA SER A 116 -10.87 6.43 5.22
C SER A 116 -12.13 5.78 5.76
N ARG A 117 -13.13 6.58 6.19
CA ARG A 117 -14.42 6.02 6.63
C ARG A 117 -15.17 5.35 5.48
N ILE A 118 -15.23 6.00 4.32
CA ILE A 118 -15.92 5.47 3.14
C ILE A 118 -15.29 4.14 2.73
N TRP A 119 -13.96 4.09 2.68
CA TRP A 119 -13.20 2.89 2.37
C TRP A 119 -13.47 1.77 3.40
N PHE A 120 -13.38 2.09 4.68
CA PHE A 120 -13.55 1.10 5.75
C PHE A 120 -14.97 0.52 5.78
N GLU A 121 -16.01 1.37 5.71
CA GLU A 121 -17.40 0.93 5.63
C GLU A 121 -17.66 0.08 4.36
N HIS A 122 -17.05 0.46 3.22
CA HIS A 122 -17.13 -0.36 2.02
C HIS A 122 -16.48 -1.73 2.21
N ALA A 123 -15.30 -1.79 2.80
CA ALA A 123 -14.62 -3.06 3.09
C ALA A 123 -15.45 -3.96 4.00
N LEU A 124 -16.05 -3.39 5.06
CA LEU A 124 -16.91 -4.16 5.96
C LEU A 124 -18.15 -4.71 5.25
N HIS A 125 -18.90 -3.84 4.55
CA HIS A 125 -20.22 -4.23 4.02
C HIS A 125 -20.12 -4.97 2.69
N GLU A 126 -19.37 -4.44 1.72
CA GLU A 126 -19.32 -4.97 0.35
C GLU A 126 -18.31 -6.12 0.19
N VAL A 127 -17.19 -6.05 0.90
CA VAL A 127 -16.16 -7.09 0.77
C VAL A 127 -16.36 -8.21 1.78
N LEU A 128 -16.57 -7.85 3.04
CA LEU A 128 -16.72 -8.83 4.13
C LEU A 128 -18.16 -9.24 4.38
N GLY A 129 -19.17 -8.50 3.87
CA GLY A 129 -20.58 -8.82 4.06
C GLY A 129 -21.04 -8.70 5.51
N ILE A 130 -20.41 -7.80 6.29
CA ILE A 130 -20.75 -7.54 7.68
C ILE A 130 -21.91 -6.57 7.73
N GLU A 131 -22.99 -6.95 8.39
CA GLU A 131 -24.22 -6.16 8.43
C GLU A 131 -24.27 -5.19 9.61
N LEU A 132 -23.57 -5.48 10.69
CA LEU A 132 -23.56 -4.64 11.89
C LEU A 132 -22.90 -3.28 11.61
N PRO A 133 -23.45 -2.16 12.09
CA PRO A 133 -22.79 -0.88 12.02
C PRO A 133 -21.56 -0.87 12.91
N PHE A 134 -20.44 -0.34 12.39
CA PHE A 134 -19.20 -0.25 13.15
C PHE A 134 -19.30 0.89 14.18
N ASN A 135 -19.30 0.52 15.44
CA ASN A 135 -19.35 1.38 16.61
C ASN A 135 -18.77 0.66 17.83
N PRO A 136 -18.56 1.34 18.98
CA PRO A 136 -17.98 0.73 20.16
C PRO A 136 -18.73 -0.51 20.68
N GLU A 137 -20.05 -0.51 20.59
CA GLU A 137 -20.90 -1.58 21.11
C GLU A 137 -20.83 -2.86 20.29
N ASN A 138 -20.59 -2.73 18.98
CA ASN A 138 -20.51 -3.86 18.03
C ASN A 138 -19.09 -4.28 17.71
N ALA A 139 -18.08 -3.54 18.18
CA ALA A 139 -16.69 -3.72 17.79
C ALA A 139 -16.19 -5.16 17.99
N ASP A 140 -16.50 -5.75 19.12
CA ASP A 140 -16.06 -7.09 19.50
C ASP A 140 -16.69 -8.18 18.62
N ALA A 141 -18.00 -8.08 18.39
CA ALA A 141 -18.72 -9.01 17.50
C ALA A 141 -18.24 -8.90 16.05
N ILE A 142 -17.98 -7.67 15.57
CA ILE A 142 -17.45 -7.44 14.22
C ILE A 142 -16.01 -7.97 14.10
N TYR A 143 -15.19 -7.82 15.13
CA TYR A 143 -13.84 -8.41 15.17
C TYR A 143 -13.86 -9.92 14.99
N ASP A 144 -14.73 -10.61 15.70
CA ASP A 144 -14.88 -12.07 15.60
C ASP A 144 -15.38 -12.47 14.20
N GLU A 145 -16.40 -11.80 13.68
CA GLU A 145 -16.93 -12.06 12.34
C GLU A 145 -15.89 -11.86 11.24
N ILE A 146 -15.08 -10.76 11.31
CA ILE A 146 -13.98 -10.53 10.38
C ILE A 146 -12.98 -11.69 10.44
N ASN A 147 -12.54 -12.07 11.63
CA ASN A 147 -11.53 -13.12 11.80
C ASN A 147 -12.02 -14.49 11.31
N GLU A 148 -13.30 -14.81 11.51
CA GLU A 148 -13.91 -16.01 10.94
C GLU A 148 -13.83 -15.99 9.40
N LYS A 149 -14.18 -14.87 8.76
CA LYS A 149 -14.08 -14.72 7.30
C LYS A 149 -12.64 -14.81 6.80
N LEU A 150 -11.71 -14.11 7.47
CA LEU A 150 -10.28 -14.14 7.11
C LEU A 150 -9.66 -15.53 7.24
N SER A 151 -10.24 -16.45 8.03
CA SER A 151 -9.80 -17.84 8.11
C SER A 151 -10.15 -18.68 6.87
N GLN A 152 -11.05 -18.20 6.01
CA GLN A 152 -11.54 -18.93 4.84
C GLN A 152 -10.60 -18.74 3.64
N GLU A 153 -10.49 -19.75 2.79
CA GLU A 153 -9.68 -19.68 1.54
C GLU A 153 -10.14 -18.61 0.57
N SER A 154 -11.45 -18.31 0.54
CA SER A 154 -12.06 -17.29 -0.30
C SER A 154 -11.62 -15.86 0.05
N PHE A 155 -10.98 -15.65 1.20
CA PHE A 155 -10.42 -14.38 1.65
C PHE A 155 -8.88 -14.36 1.64
N ARG A 156 -8.22 -15.38 1.09
CA ARG A 156 -6.77 -15.31 0.83
C ARG A 156 -6.43 -14.28 -0.25
N PRO A 157 -5.23 -13.73 -0.24
CA PRO A 157 -4.84 -12.65 -1.17
C PRO A 157 -5.12 -12.93 -2.64
N ARG A 158 -4.82 -14.13 -3.14
CA ARG A 158 -5.08 -14.49 -4.54
C ARG A 158 -6.57 -14.60 -4.86
N ALA A 159 -7.36 -15.13 -3.93
CA ALA A 159 -8.81 -15.20 -4.09
C ALA A 159 -9.46 -13.81 -4.09
N LEU A 160 -8.95 -12.88 -3.29
CA LEU A 160 -9.38 -11.48 -3.29
C LEU A 160 -8.98 -10.75 -4.57
N PHE A 161 -7.78 -11.01 -5.11
CA PHE A 161 -7.34 -10.49 -6.40
C PHE A 161 -8.36 -10.84 -7.52
N ASP A 162 -8.73 -12.11 -7.61
CA ASP A 162 -9.68 -12.59 -8.59
C ASP A 162 -11.09 -12.01 -8.33
N ARG A 163 -11.53 -11.97 -7.07
CA ARG A 163 -12.83 -11.41 -6.67
C ARG A 163 -12.98 -9.93 -6.98
N PHE A 164 -11.89 -9.16 -6.84
CA PHE A 164 -11.89 -7.73 -7.17
C PHE A 164 -11.75 -7.46 -8.67
N ASN A 165 -11.73 -8.50 -9.49
CA ASN A 165 -11.55 -8.39 -10.94
C ASN A 165 -10.31 -7.56 -11.30
N LEU A 166 -9.18 -7.82 -10.61
CA LEU A 166 -7.92 -7.16 -10.91
C LEU A 166 -7.30 -7.74 -12.18
N GLU A 167 -6.97 -6.90 -13.15
CA GLU A 167 -6.15 -7.27 -14.31
C GLU A 167 -4.67 -7.25 -13.94
N VAL A 168 -4.26 -6.20 -13.23
CA VAL A 168 -2.88 -6.03 -12.75
C VAL A 168 -2.84 -5.20 -11.49
N LEU A 169 -1.94 -5.57 -10.57
CA LEU A 169 -1.62 -4.82 -9.37
C LEU A 169 -0.12 -4.52 -9.36
N ALA A 170 0.23 -3.23 -9.27
CA ALA A 170 1.61 -2.80 -9.08
C ALA A 170 1.86 -2.50 -7.60
N THR A 171 2.87 -3.16 -7.05
CA THR A 171 3.46 -2.85 -5.74
C THR A 171 4.56 -1.79 -5.92
N THR A 172 5.26 -1.42 -4.86
CA THR A 172 6.26 -0.35 -4.91
C THR A 172 7.50 -0.77 -4.14
N GLU A 173 8.59 -1.06 -4.86
CA GLU A 173 9.83 -1.55 -4.26
C GLU A 173 11.02 -0.63 -4.53
N SER A 174 11.95 -0.63 -3.57
CA SER A 174 13.24 0.04 -3.66
C SER A 174 14.13 -0.61 -4.73
N PRO A 175 15.03 0.16 -5.41
CA PRO A 175 16.09 -0.40 -6.26
C PRO A 175 16.96 -1.45 -5.58
N LEU A 176 16.99 -1.45 -4.27
CA LEU A 176 17.79 -2.38 -3.46
C LEU A 176 17.09 -3.73 -3.25
N ASP A 177 15.82 -3.85 -3.62
CA ASP A 177 15.04 -5.08 -3.48
C ASP A 177 15.40 -6.10 -4.57
N GLU A 178 15.62 -7.35 -4.18
CA GLU A 178 15.90 -8.45 -5.11
C GLU A 178 14.64 -9.06 -5.75
N LEU A 179 13.46 -8.55 -5.44
CA LEU A 179 12.15 -8.95 -5.96
C LEU A 179 11.86 -10.46 -5.78
N VAL A 180 12.29 -11.02 -4.67
CA VAL A 180 12.15 -12.46 -4.39
C VAL A 180 10.70 -12.92 -4.38
N HIS A 181 9.80 -12.08 -3.85
CA HIS A 181 8.37 -12.37 -3.81
C HIS A 181 7.73 -12.32 -5.19
N HIS A 182 8.10 -11.34 -6.04
CA HIS A 182 7.62 -11.26 -7.42
C HIS A 182 8.08 -12.45 -8.25
N ARG A 183 9.32 -12.90 -8.07
CA ARG A 183 9.83 -14.12 -8.70
C ARG A 183 9.03 -15.34 -8.25
N SER A 184 8.82 -15.49 -6.94
CA SER A 184 8.01 -16.58 -6.38
C SER A 184 6.57 -16.59 -6.93
N ILE A 185 5.96 -15.41 -7.11
CA ILE A 185 4.63 -15.28 -7.72
C ILE A 185 4.68 -15.77 -9.18
N ALA A 186 5.63 -15.29 -9.97
CA ALA A 186 5.79 -15.69 -11.36
C ALA A 186 5.99 -17.20 -11.52
N ASP A 187 6.79 -17.81 -10.64
CA ASP A 187 7.11 -19.24 -10.66
C ASP A 187 5.98 -20.13 -10.12
N SER A 188 4.98 -19.55 -9.43
CA SER A 188 3.93 -20.32 -8.76
C SER A 188 2.87 -20.92 -9.69
N GLY A 189 2.84 -20.53 -10.96
CA GLY A 189 1.81 -20.93 -11.91
C GLY A 189 0.44 -20.28 -11.69
N TRP A 190 0.31 -19.35 -10.74
CA TRP A 190 -0.90 -18.53 -10.60
C TRP A 190 -0.96 -17.46 -11.69
N ASN A 191 -2.16 -17.25 -12.26
CA ASN A 191 -2.35 -16.35 -13.39
C ASN A 191 -2.49 -14.87 -13.01
N GLY A 192 -2.60 -14.53 -11.72
CA GLY A 192 -2.71 -13.15 -11.26
C GLY A 192 -1.43 -12.36 -11.55
N ARG A 193 -1.60 -11.14 -12.09
CA ARG A 193 -0.49 -10.29 -12.50
C ARG A 193 -0.16 -9.28 -11.42
N VAL A 194 0.85 -9.61 -10.59
CA VAL A 194 1.43 -8.69 -9.60
C VAL A 194 2.80 -8.26 -10.11
N ILE A 195 2.96 -6.97 -10.37
CA ILE A 195 4.19 -6.33 -10.85
C ILE A 195 4.68 -5.29 -9.85
N THR A 196 5.85 -4.72 -10.09
CA THR A 196 6.42 -3.67 -9.24
C THR A 196 6.51 -2.33 -9.94
N ALA A 197 6.48 -1.22 -9.21
CA ALA A 197 6.96 0.09 -9.62
C ALA A 197 8.36 0.32 -9.02
N PHE A 198 9.25 0.94 -9.79
CA PHE A 198 10.60 1.27 -9.36
C PHE A 198 10.59 2.55 -8.53
N ARG A 199 10.81 2.47 -7.21
CA ARG A 199 10.83 3.61 -6.29
C ARG A 199 12.25 3.91 -5.79
N PRO A 200 12.95 4.86 -6.44
CA PRO A 200 14.36 5.09 -6.20
C PRO A 200 14.68 5.98 -4.98
N ASP A 201 13.71 6.46 -4.22
CA ASP A 201 13.91 7.43 -3.14
C ASP A 201 15.09 7.10 -2.22
N PRO A 202 15.29 5.85 -1.76
CA PRO A 202 16.40 5.51 -0.87
C PRO A 202 17.79 5.72 -1.46
N VAL A 203 17.90 5.86 -2.79
CA VAL A 203 19.17 6.00 -3.51
C VAL A 203 19.25 7.25 -4.37
N VAL A 204 18.23 8.13 -4.35
CA VAL A 204 18.22 9.40 -5.10
C VAL A 204 17.99 10.62 -4.22
N ASP A 205 17.45 10.43 -3.00
CA ASP A 205 17.22 11.50 -2.04
C ASP A 205 18.37 11.55 -1.02
N PRO A 206 19.24 12.58 -1.05
CA PRO A 206 20.34 12.70 -0.09
C PRO A 206 19.91 12.94 1.36
N GLU A 207 18.64 13.28 1.60
CA GLU A 207 18.07 13.44 2.94
C GLU A 207 17.41 12.13 3.43
N PHE A 208 17.42 11.07 2.61
CA PHE A 208 16.90 9.77 3.01
C PHE A 208 17.81 9.14 4.07
N GLU A 209 17.23 8.65 5.16
CA GLU A 209 17.99 7.97 6.22
C GLU A 209 18.77 6.78 5.67
N GLY A 210 20.09 6.74 5.90
CA GLY A 210 20.97 5.69 5.38
C GLY A 210 21.31 5.84 3.89
N PHE A 211 21.20 7.04 3.30
CA PHE A 211 21.48 7.27 1.88
C PHE A 211 22.85 6.75 1.45
N SER A 212 23.92 7.09 2.20
CA SER A 212 25.29 6.66 1.84
C SER A 212 25.47 5.14 1.89
N GLU A 213 24.88 4.47 2.89
CA GLU A 213 24.88 3.01 2.99
C GLU A 213 24.08 2.37 1.84
N ASN A 214 22.95 2.98 1.46
CA ASN A 214 22.13 2.54 0.35
C ASN A 214 22.89 2.64 -0.98
N ILE A 215 23.69 3.68 -1.18
CA ILE A 215 24.54 3.83 -2.37
C ILE A 215 25.63 2.75 -2.42
N ILE A 216 26.23 2.38 -1.29
CA ILE A 216 27.19 1.28 -1.21
C ILE A 216 26.50 -0.04 -1.60
N LEU A 217 25.33 -0.30 -1.04
CA LEU A 217 24.54 -1.51 -1.36
C LEU A 217 24.12 -1.54 -2.84
N LEU A 218 23.74 -0.40 -3.40
CA LEU A 218 23.43 -0.27 -4.82
C LEU A 218 24.62 -0.68 -5.69
N GLY A 219 25.83 -0.25 -5.34
CA GLY A 219 27.08 -0.66 -5.99
C GLY A 219 27.30 -2.16 -5.92
N GLN A 220 27.12 -2.76 -4.74
CA GLN A 220 27.27 -4.21 -4.54
C GLN A 220 26.29 -5.01 -5.39
N LEU A 221 25.01 -4.61 -5.43
CA LEU A 221 23.96 -5.30 -6.19
C LEU A 221 24.13 -5.17 -7.72
N SER A 222 24.70 -4.06 -8.19
CA SER A 222 24.89 -3.79 -9.61
C SER A 222 26.29 -4.21 -10.12
N GLY A 223 27.27 -4.35 -9.22
CA GLY A 223 28.66 -4.56 -9.60
C GLY A 223 29.35 -3.29 -10.14
N GLU A 224 28.75 -2.11 -9.94
CA GLU A 224 29.27 -0.81 -10.39
C GLU A 224 29.98 -0.06 -9.26
N ASP A 225 30.95 0.78 -9.63
CA ASP A 225 31.63 1.67 -8.68
C ASP A 225 30.78 2.92 -8.42
N THR A 226 29.95 2.86 -7.39
CA THR A 226 29.07 3.97 -7.00
C THR A 226 29.79 5.06 -6.17
N THR A 227 31.11 5.08 -6.08
CA THR A 227 31.85 6.17 -5.46
C THR A 227 31.97 7.40 -6.37
N ASN A 228 31.53 7.31 -7.62
CA ASN A 228 31.53 8.37 -8.60
C ASN A 228 30.18 8.45 -9.35
N TRP A 229 29.88 9.61 -9.90
CA TRP A 229 28.61 9.89 -10.58
C TRP A 229 28.30 8.95 -11.75
N LYS A 230 29.31 8.63 -12.57
CA LYS A 230 29.13 7.76 -13.74
C LYS A 230 28.75 6.33 -13.31
N GLY A 231 29.46 5.78 -12.34
CA GLY A 231 29.16 4.44 -11.80
C GLY A 231 27.80 4.39 -11.12
N TYR A 232 27.43 5.42 -10.37
CA TYR A 232 26.10 5.56 -9.80
C TYR A 232 25.00 5.54 -10.87
N LEU A 233 25.14 6.30 -11.95
CA LEU A 233 24.17 6.27 -13.06
C LEU A 233 24.10 4.90 -13.72
N ASN A 234 25.23 4.23 -13.93
CA ASN A 234 25.24 2.86 -14.45
C ASN A 234 24.50 1.89 -13.52
N ALA A 235 24.73 1.98 -12.23
CA ALA A 235 24.04 1.17 -11.24
C ALA A 235 22.52 1.34 -11.29
N LEU A 236 22.05 2.59 -11.36
CA LEU A 236 20.62 2.88 -11.52
C LEU A 236 20.05 2.32 -12.82
N MET A 237 20.79 2.44 -13.94
CA MET A 237 20.36 1.85 -15.22
C MET A 237 20.24 0.33 -15.16
N GLN A 238 21.20 -0.35 -14.53
CA GLN A 238 21.13 -1.80 -14.35
C GLN A 238 19.96 -2.21 -13.47
N ARG A 239 19.72 -1.52 -12.34
CA ARG A 239 18.57 -1.82 -11.48
C ARG A 239 17.23 -1.59 -12.20
N ARG A 240 17.10 -0.51 -12.98
CA ARG A 240 15.91 -0.30 -13.82
C ARG A 240 15.72 -1.42 -14.86
N ALA A 241 16.81 -1.87 -15.50
CA ALA A 241 16.75 -2.98 -16.44
C ALA A 241 16.28 -4.28 -15.76
N PHE A 242 16.79 -4.55 -14.54
CA PHE A 242 16.34 -5.68 -13.72
C PHE A 242 14.84 -5.59 -13.38
N PHE A 243 14.37 -4.46 -12.85
CA PHE A 243 12.96 -4.26 -12.56
C PHE A 243 12.07 -4.41 -13.80
N LYS A 244 12.52 -3.86 -14.93
CA LYS A 244 11.81 -4.02 -16.20
C LYS A 244 11.73 -5.49 -16.64
N SER A 245 12.78 -6.27 -16.43
CA SER A 245 12.77 -7.72 -16.72
C SER A 245 11.82 -8.50 -15.82
N MET A 246 11.52 -7.96 -14.62
CA MET A 246 10.55 -8.49 -13.66
C MET A 246 9.12 -7.94 -13.86
N GLY A 247 8.87 -7.21 -14.96
CA GLY A 247 7.55 -6.74 -15.35
C GLY A 247 7.20 -5.30 -14.94
N ALA A 248 8.13 -4.56 -14.34
CA ALA A 248 7.89 -3.15 -14.01
C ALA A 248 7.64 -2.31 -15.27
N THR A 249 6.60 -1.48 -15.22
CA THR A 249 6.20 -0.58 -16.31
C THR A 249 6.25 0.89 -15.94
N SER A 250 6.48 1.20 -14.66
CA SER A 250 6.46 2.56 -14.11
C SER A 250 7.55 2.79 -13.09
N THR A 251 7.77 4.06 -12.79
CA THR A 251 8.57 4.53 -11.66
C THR A 251 7.67 5.34 -10.72
N ASP A 252 8.02 5.33 -9.44
CA ASP A 252 7.35 6.10 -8.41
C ASP A 252 8.39 6.90 -7.63
N HIS A 253 8.19 8.22 -7.49
CA HIS A 253 9.17 9.12 -6.87
C HIS A 253 8.51 10.02 -5.82
N GLY A 254 9.10 10.07 -4.62
CA GLY A 254 8.65 10.89 -3.49
C GLY A 254 9.41 12.20 -3.35
N HIS A 255 9.60 12.98 -4.42
CA HIS A 255 10.30 14.27 -4.35
C HIS A 255 9.35 15.47 -4.13
N PRO A 256 9.81 16.54 -3.47
CA PRO A 256 8.95 17.66 -3.07
C PRO A 256 8.53 18.56 -4.25
N SER A 257 9.25 18.54 -5.37
CA SER A 257 8.96 19.34 -6.55
C SER A 257 9.46 18.65 -7.82
N ALA A 258 8.90 19.02 -8.98
CA ALA A 258 9.36 18.56 -10.29
C ALA A 258 10.42 19.51 -10.91
N VAL A 259 11.05 20.35 -10.10
CA VAL A 259 12.13 21.24 -10.57
C VAL A 259 13.34 20.41 -10.95
N THR A 260 13.83 20.62 -12.16
CA THR A 260 15.02 19.95 -12.68
C THR A 260 16.01 20.99 -13.18
N ALA A 261 17.28 20.65 -13.17
CA ALA A 261 18.34 21.44 -13.76
C ALA A 261 19.14 20.58 -14.75
N ASN A 262 19.61 21.20 -15.82
CA ASN A 262 20.54 20.57 -16.75
C ASN A 262 21.95 21.03 -16.38
N LEU A 263 22.61 20.22 -15.52
CA LEU A 263 23.95 20.53 -15.01
C LEU A 263 25.03 19.87 -15.86
N GLU A 264 26.22 20.49 -15.92
CA GLU A 264 27.36 19.87 -16.57
C GLU A 264 27.86 18.64 -15.75
N PRO A 265 28.48 17.64 -16.41
CA PRO A 265 28.91 16.41 -15.74
C PRO A 265 29.82 16.63 -14.53
N GLU A 266 30.71 17.61 -14.59
CA GLU A 266 31.65 17.96 -13.49
C GLU A 266 30.90 18.55 -12.28
N GLU A 267 29.84 19.28 -12.51
CA GLU A 267 28.99 19.82 -11.46
C GLU A 267 28.17 18.69 -10.81
N CYS A 268 27.62 17.78 -11.62
CA CYS A 268 26.93 16.58 -11.11
C CYS A 268 27.86 15.73 -10.23
N GLU A 269 29.09 15.48 -10.66
CA GLU A 269 30.10 14.74 -9.88
C GLU A 269 30.35 15.43 -8.53
N THR A 270 30.55 16.75 -8.54
CA THR A 270 30.83 17.52 -7.32
C THR A 270 29.68 17.42 -6.33
N LEU A 271 28.45 17.66 -6.77
CA LEU A 271 27.24 17.57 -5.93
C LEU A 271 27.02 16.16 -5.40
N TYR A 272 27.25 15.15 -6.23
CA TYR A 272 27.12 13.76 -5.83
C TYR A 272 28.11 13.38 -4.73
N ILE A 273 29.40 13.74 -4.87
CA ILE A 273 30.41 13.52 -3.85
C ILE A 273 30.10 14.25 -2.54
N GLU A 274 29.50 15.44 -2.61
CA GLU A 274 29.03 16.16 -1.43
C GLU A 274 27.86 15.45 -0.75
N ALA A 275 26.92 14.93 -1.53
CA ALA A 275 25.78 14.18 -1.02
C ALA A 275 26.20 12.90 -0.27
N LEU A 276 27.24 12.19 -0.75
CA LEU A 276 27.80 11.02 -0.09
C LEU A 276 28.47 11.27 1.26
N LYS A 277 28.74 12.54 1.60
CA LYS A 277 29.39 12.89 2.88
C LYS A 277 28.40 13.22 4.00
N LYS A 278 27.13 13.34 3.66
CA LYS A 278 26.05 13.58 4.63
C LYS A 278 25.71 12.31 5.41
#